data_2274be12aaff09042ecc701a5fc5096f
#
_entry.id   2274be12aaff09042ecc701a5fc5096f
#
_cell.length_a   1.000
_cell.length_b   1.000
_cell.length_c   1.000
_cell.angle_alpha   90.00
_cell.angle_beta   90.00
_cell.angle_gamma   90.00
#
_symmetry.space_group_name_H-M   'P 1'
#
loop_
_entity.id
_entity.type
_entity.pdbx_description
1 polymer ?
#
loop_
_entity_poly.entity_id
_entity_poly.type
_entity_poly.pdbx_seq_one_letter_code
_entity_poly.pdbx_strand_id
1 'polypeptide(L)'
;GNKFEIKSVLTSKDHLNGTTRCAEAAKTLELDESDIVIDIQGDEPLLDPKDIDKMINFFDIKMHEIVLGYLKTTDENNKNIVKLVTNDEDKVLYFSRYDIPMNFKKERTLKKQVGLVGFKNKSLQAFCDIKPNVFEETEGIELLRVIGANINLHGVELEFENRSVDTPEDLEFVRNAIITDQLFHKYKHKVKS
;
A
#
# COMPACT_ATOMS: atom_id res chain seq x y z
N GLY A 1 7.81 19.42 6.06
CA GLY A 1 6.74 19.58 7.06
C GLY A 1 6.34 21.04 7.27
N ASN A 2 7.27 21.92 7.60
CA ASN A 2 6.94 23.31 8.03
C ASN A 2 6.12 24.13 7.02
N LYS A 3 6.37 23.95 5.72
CA LYS A 3 5.66 24.70 4.66
C LYS A 3 4.16 24.39 4.60
N PHE A 4 3.75 23.18 4.99
CA PHE A 4 2.36 22.72 4.94
C PHE A 4 1.75 22.54 6.33
N GLU A 5 2.46 22.98 7.39
CA GLU A 5 2.04 22.79 8.78
C GLU A 5 1.77 21.32 9.14
N ILE A 6 2.48 20.40 8.45
CA ILE A 6 2.36 18.96 8.69
C ILE A 6 3.43 18.52 9.68
N LYS A 7 3.00 17.83 10.75
CA LYS A 7 3.94 17.19 11.69
C LYS A 7 4.80 16.18 10.92
N SER A 8 6.11 16.27 11.09
CA SER A 8 7.08 15.41 10.41
C SER A 8 8.06 14.83 11.42
N VAL A 9 8.46 13.58 11.19
CA VAL A 9 9.42 12.85 12.01
C VAL A 9 10.58 12.43 11.12
N LEU A 10 11.79 12.67 11.61
CA LEU A 10 12.99 12.15 10.97
C LEU A 10 13.31 10.78 11.54
N THR A 11 13.38 9.78 10.68
CA THR A 11 13.68 8.39 11.02
C THR A 11 15.09 8.01 10.61
N SER A 12 15.61 6.89 11.13
CA SER A 12 16.93 6.36 10.76
C SER A 12 17.08 6.19 9.24
N LYS A 13 18.31 6.29 8.77
CA LYS A 13 18.67 6.01 7.38
C LYS A 13 18.78 4.50 7.08
N ASP A 14 18.85 3.68 8.13
CA ASP A 14 19.13 2.24 8.03
C ASP A 14 17.91 1.38 7.75
N HIS A 15 16.71 1.99 7.63
CA HIS A 15 15.50 1.27 7.24
C HIS A 15 15.60 0.76 5.81
N LEU A 16 15.32 -0.52 5.64
CA LEU A 16 15.33 -1.20 4.34
C LEU A 16 14.06 -0.92 3.51
N ASN A 17 12.98 -0.51 4.16
CA ASN A 17 11.66 -0.31 3.54
C ASN A 17 10.81 0.75 4.24
N GLY A 18 9.64 1.06 3.66
CA GLY A 18 8.67 2.02 4.20
C GLY A 18 8.05 1.55 5.51
N THR A 19 7.70 0.26 5.61
CA THR A 19 6.98 -0.31 6.75
C THR A 19 7.76 -0.18 8.07
N THR A 20 9.05 -0.55 8.07
CA THR A 20 9.90 -0.39 9.27
C THR A 20 10.13 1.07 9.62
N ARG A 21 10.16 1.96 8.63
CA ARG A 21 10.23 3.41 8.82
C ARG A 21 8.96 3.96 9.47
N CYS A 22 7.78 3.51 9.02
CA CYS A 22 6.50 3.85 9.64
C CYS A 22 6.43 3.37 11.09
N ALA A 23 6.98 2.20 11.40
CA ALA A 23 7.02 1.66 12.76
C ALA A 23 7.88 2.52 13.70
N GLU A 24 9.05 2.98 13.26
CA GLU A 24 9.88 3.93 14.04
C GLU A 24 9.14 5.26 14.23
N ALA A 25 8.52 5.79 13.18
CA ALA A 25 7.75 7.02 13.26
C ALA A 25 6.59 6.90 14.26
N ALA A 26 5.86 5.79 14.25
CA ALA A 26 4.78 5.52 15.17
C ALA A 26 5.24 5.49 16.64
N LYS A 27 6.39 4.85 16.92
CA LYS A 27 7.03 4.86 18.25
C LYS A 27 7.42 6.28 18.68
N THR A 28 8.06 7.04 17.79
CA THR A 28 8.50 8.41 18.07
C THR A 28 7.32 9.36 18.33
N LEU A 29 6.18 9.08 17.72
CA LEU A 29 4.94 9.83 17.89
C LEU A 29 4.10 9.34 19.07
N GLU A 30 4.55 8.29 19.77
CA GLU A 30 3.88 7.68 20.92
C GLU A 30 2.44 7.27 20.61
N LEU A 31 2.23 6.65 19.41
CA LEU A 31 0.90 6.17 19.00
C LEU A 31 0.43 5.01 19.87
N ASP A 32 -0.87 4.99 20.17
CA ASP A 32 -1.50 3.89 20.89
C ASP A 32 -1.51 2.59 20.06
N GLU A 33 -1.59 1.43 20.72
CA GLU A 33 -1.63 0.11 20.05
C GLU A 33 -2.78 -0.02 19.05
N SER A 34 -3.91 0.65 19.31
CA SER A 34 -5.12 0.61 18.47
C SER A 34 -5.12 1.62 17.35
N ASP A 35 -4.16 2.58 17.33
CA ASP A 35 -4.08 3.56 16.26
C ASP A 35 -3.83 2.90 14.91
N ILE A 36 -4.40 3.48 13.85
CA ILE A 36 -4.18 3.03 12.48
C ILE A 36 -3.01 3.82 11.89
N VAL A 37 -2.00 3.10 11.43
CA VAL A 37 -0.87 3.64 10.67
C VAL A 37 -1.06 3.27 9.22
N ILE A 38 -1.19 4.26 8.34
CA ILE A 38 -1.30 4.07 6.90
C ILE A 38 0.06 4.37 6.27
N ASP A 39 0.69 3.35 5.71
CA ASP A 39 1.90 3.48 4.89
C ASP A 39 1.48 3.80 3.45
N ILE A 40 1.84 5.00 2.99
CA ILE A 40 1.63 5.47 1.62
C ILE A 40 3.00 5.66 1.00
N GLN A 41 3.26 4.91 -0.05
CA GLN A 41 4.53 5.03 -0.76
C GLN A 41 4.65 6.39 -1.46
N GLY A 42 5.82 7.00 -1.38
CA GLY A 42 6.04 8.36 -1.91
C GLY A 42 5.99 8.49 -3.43
N ASP A 43 5.99 7.38 -4.13
CA ASP A 43 5.86 7.22 -5.58
C ASP A 43 4.41 7.02 -6.07
N GLU A 44 3.42 7.18 -5.17
CA GLU A 44 1.98 7.06 -5.46
C GLU A 44 1.27 8.45 -5.49
N PRO A 45 1.66 9.36 -6.37
CA PRO A 45 1.21 10.76 -6.30
C PRO A 45 -0.25 10.99 -6.71
N LEU A 46 -0.91 10.01 -7.33
CA LEU A 46 -2.30 10.08 -7.76
C LEU A 46 -3.27 9.35 -6.80
N LEU A 47 -2.80 8.92 -5.63
CA LEU A 47 -3.65 8.28 -4.64
C LEU A 47 -4.77 9.23 -4.18
N ASP A 48 -6.03 8.83 -4.38
CA ASP A 48 -7.18 9.63 -3.95
C ASP A 48 -7.41 9.47 -2.45
N PRO A 49 -7.57 10.57 -1.68
CA PRO A 49 -7.88 10.50 -0.25
C PRO A 49 -9.12 9.69 0.10
N LYS A 50 -10.09 9.55 -0.81
CA LYS A 50 -11.26 8.71 -0.59
C LYS A 50 -10.91 7.23 -0.48
N ASP A 51 -9.87 6.77 -1.16
CA ASP A 51 -9.39 5.40 -1.03
C ASP A 51 -8.74 5.17 0.35
N ILE A 52 -8.09 6.21 0.92
CA ILE A 52 -7.60 6.17 2.29
C ILE A 52 -8.77 6.09 3.29
N ASP A 53 -9.80 6.93 3.12
CA ASP A 53 -11.01 6.90 3.94
C ASP A 53 -11.71 5.54 3.85
N LYS A 54 -11.77 4.95 2.66
CA LYS A 54 -12.32 3.61 2.44
C LYS A 54 -11.55 2.54 3.22
N MET A 55 -10.22 2.61 3.18
CA MET A 55 -9.36 1.70 3.95
C MET A 55 -9.59 1.84 5.47
N ILE A 56 -9.65 3.06 5.98
CA ILE A 56 -9.92 3.33 7.40
C ILE A 56 -11.26 2.73 7.82
N ASN A 57 -12.32 2.99 7.04
CA ASN A 57 -13.65 2.41 7.30
C ASN A 57 -13.63 0.87 7.29
N PHE A 58 -12.78 0.26 6.45
CA PHE A 58 -12.65 -1.19 6.38
C PHE A 58 -12.04 -1.77 7.66
N PHE A 59 -11.11 -1.06 8.31
CA PHE A 59 -10.60 -1.43 9.64
C PHE A 59 -11.70 -1.43 10.69
N ASP A 60 -12.52 -0.39 10.72
CA ASP A 60 -13.53 -0.18 11.77
C ASP A 60 -14.67 -1.20 11.67
N ILE A 61 -15.18 -1.47 10.46
CA ILE A 61 -16.32 -2.35 10.24
C ILE A 61 -15.98 -3.82 10.56
N LYS A 62 -14.78 -4.27 10.22
CA LYS A 62 -14.39 -5.69 10.30
C LYS A 62 -13.32 -5.99 11.35
N MET A 63 -12.87 -4.99 12.10
CA MET A 63 -11.83 -5.11 13.12
C MET A 63 -10.54 -5.78 12.59
N HIS A 64 -10.14 -5.43 11.37
CA HIS A 64 -8.92 -5.96 10.78
C HIS A 64 -7.66 -5.39 11.44
N GLU A 65 -6.57 -6.15 11.36
CA GLU A 65 -5.27 -5.79 11.92
C GLU A 65 -4.32 -5.22 10.85
N ILE A 66 -4.38 -5.79 9.64
CA ILE A 66 -3.56 -5.40 8.49
C ILE A 66 -4.45 -5.40 7.25
N VAL A 67 -4.43 -4.30 6.51
CA VAL A 67 -5.23 -4.12 5.30
C VAL A 67 -4.33 -3.55 4.20
N LEU A 68 -4.47 -4.05 2.98
CA LEU A 68 -3.82 -3.47 1.81
C LEU A 68 -4.84 -3.03 0.76
N GLY A 69 -4.51 -1.98 0.03
CA GLY A 69 -5.26 -1.55 -1.14
C GLY A 69 -4.91 -2.36 -2.39
N TYR A 70 -5.91 -2.72 -3.18
CA TYR A 70 -5.70 -3.31 -4.49
C TYR A 70 -6.64 -2.72 -5.54
N LEU A 71 -6.22 -2.79 -6.79
CA LEU A 71 -7.03 -2.45 -7.95
C LEU A 71 -7.18 -3.66 -8.87
N LYS A 72 -8.28 -3.71 -9.60
CA LYS A 72 -8.42 -4.65 -10.73
C LYS A 72 -7.54 -4.20 -11.89
N THR A 73 -6.96 -5.16 -12.60
CA THR A 73 -6.12 -4.87 -13.76
C THR A 73 -6.29 -5.92 -14.86
N THR A 74 -6.10 -5.49 -16.09
CA THR A 74 -5.97 -6.35 -17.27
C THR A 74 -4.53 -6.44 -17.78
N ASP A 75 -3.57 -5.80 -17.06
CA ASP A 75 -2.16 -5.80 -17.42
C ASP A 75 -1.53 -7.15 -17.05
N GLU A 76 -1.50 -8.04 -18.03
CA GLU A 76 -0.95 -9.38 -17.93
C GLU A 76 0.54 -9.42 -18.26
N ASN A 77 1.24 -10.44 -17.76
CA ASN A 77 2.67 -10.69 -17.99
C ASN A 77 3.61 -9.57 -17.53
N ASN A 78 3.14 -8.62 -16.76
CA ASN A 78 3.93 -7.53 -16.21
C ASN A 78 4.47 -7.90 -14.82
N LYS A 79 5.77 -8.22 -14.74
CA LYS A 79 6.44 -8.62 -13.49
C LYS A 79 6.71 -7.46 -12.53
N ASN A 80 6.58 -6.21 -12.98
CA ASN A 80 6.70 -5.04 -12.12
C ASN A 80 5.47 -4.86 -11.24
N ILE A 81 4.33 -5.39 -11.66
CA ILE A 81 3.08 -5.38 -10.90
C ILE A 81 3.01 -6.61 -10.01
N VAL A 82 2.81 -6.40 -8.73
CA VAL A 82 2.52 -7.47 -7.77
C VAL A 82 1.04 -7.80 -7.85
N LYS A 83 0.71 -9.07 -8.13
CA LYS A 83 -0.66 -9.60 -8.15
C LYS A 83 -0.95 -10.30 -6.84
N LEU A 84 -2.23 -10.33 -6.48
CA LEU A 84 -2.70 -11.02 -5.28
C LEU A 84 -3.99 -11.80 -5.55
N VAL A 85 -4.23 -12.80 -4.73
CA VAL A 85 -5.50 -13.54 -4.67
C VAL A 85 -6.09 -13.41 -3.28
N THR A 86 -7.42 -13.28 -3.23
CA THR A 86 -8.18 -13.26 -1.98
C THR A 86 -9.22 -14.36 -1.97
N ASN A 87 -9.65 -14.78 -0.78
CA ASN A 87 -10.87 -15.55 -0.64
C ASN A 87 -12.12 -14.65 -0.68
N ASP A 88 -13.30 -15.24 -0.47
CA ASP A 88 -14.59 -14.53 -0.49
C ASP A 88 -14.79 -13.58 0.71
N GLU A 89 -13.93 -13.65 1.73
CA GLU A 89 -13.91 -12.78 2.90
C GLU A 89 -12.84 -11.68 2.78
N ASP A 90 -12.32 -11.44 1.59
CA ASP A 90 -11.25 -10.48 1.28
C ASP A 90 -9.90 -10.81 1.93
N LYS A 91 -9.75 -11.97 2.58
CA LYS A 91 -8.47 -12.41 3.12
C LYS A 91 -7.50 -12.71 1.99
N VAL A 92 -6.32 -12.11 2.03
CA VAL A 92 -5.25 -12.36 1.05
C VAL A 92 -4.66 -13.75 1.30
N LEU A 93 -4.57 -14.53 0.23
CA LEU A 93 -4.06 -15.91 0.26
C LEU A 93 -2.61 -15.98 -0.20
N TYR A 94 -2.24 -15.19 -1.22
CA TYR A 94 -0.88 -15.15 -1.75
C TYR A 94 -0.65 -13.91 -2.62
N PHE A 95 0.62 -13.58 -2.80
CA PHE A 95 1.12 -12.57 -3.75
C PHE A 95 2.09 -13.20 -4.72
N SER A 96 2.14 -12.69 -5.95
CA SER A 96 3.16 -13.07 -6.92
C SER A 96 3.41 -11.98 -7.96
N ARG A 97 4.61 -11.96 -8.52
CA ARG A 97 4.92 -11.18 -9.71
C ARG A 97 4.43 -11.86 -11.00
N TYR A 98 4.07 -13.15 -10.92
CA TYR A 98 3.35 -13.83 -11.99
C TYR A 98 1.84 -13.58 -11.90
N ASP A 99 1.16 -13.84 -13.02
CA ASP A 99 -0.29 -13.68 -13.08
C ASP A 99 -0.99 -14.80 -12.30
N ILE A 100 -1.57 -14.45 -11.18
CA ILE A 100 -2.34 -15.34 -10.31
C ILE A 100 -3.77 -14.82 -10.11
N PRO A 101 -4.79 -15.73 -10.06
CA PRO A 101 -4.71 -17.15 -10.39
C PRO A 101 -4.50 -17.38 -11.90
N MET A 102 -3.99 -18.56 -12.26
CA MET A 102 -3.84 -18.93 -13.66
C MET A 102 -5.19 -19.02 -14.39
N ASN A 103 -5.24 -18.50 -15.60
CA ASN A 103 -6.42 -18.55 -16.48
C ASN A 103 -6.50 -19.90 -17.21
N PHE A 104 -6.90 -20.97 -16.53
CA PHE A 104 -6.95 -22.31 -17.13
C PHE A 104 -8.33 -22.69 -17.65
N LYS A 105 -9.41 -22.44 -16.90
CA LYS A 105 -10.78 -22.85 -17.26
C LYS A 105 -11.73 -21.68 -17.46
N LYS A 106 -11.45 -20.55 -16.90
CA LYS A 106 -12.31 -19.37 -16.88
C LYS A 106 -11.46 -18.11 -16.92
N GLU A 107 -11.90 -17.13 -17.69
CA GLU A 107 -11.33 -15.79 -17.64
C GLU A 107 -11.39 -15.23 -16.21
N ARG A 108 -10.37 -14.50 -15.83
CA ARG A 108 -10.24 -13.86 -14.53
C ARG A 108 -9.91 -12.39 -14.68
N THR A 109 -10.21 -11.64 -13.66
CA THR A 109 -9.67 -10.30 -13.47
C THR A 109 -8.53 -10.39 -12.46
N LEU A 110 -7.37 -9.87 -12.84
CA LEU A 110 -6.22 -9.79 -11.94
C LEU A 110 -6.46 -8.70 -10.90
N LYS A 111 -5.92 -8.90 -9.69
CA LYS A 111 -5.86 -7.89 -8.64
C LYS A 111 -4.41 -7.44 -8.51
N LYS A 112 -4.12 -6.15 -8.69
CA LYS A 112 -2.79 -5.57 -8.47
C LYS A 112 -2.72 -4.91 -7.11
N GLN A 113 -1.66 -5.16 -6.35
CA GLN A 113 -1.34 -4.43 -5.14
C GLN A 113 -1.07 -2.96 -5.46
N VAL A 114 -1.52 -2.06 -4.59
CA VAL A 114 -1.19 -0.63 -4.61
C VAL A 114 -0.28 -0.33 -3.41
N GLY A 115 0.57 0.68 -3.53
CA GLY A 115 1.47 1.16 -2.47
C GLY A 115 0.74 1.83 -1.30
N LEU A 116 -0.36 1.24 -0.86
CA LEU A 116 -1.22 1.68 0.25
C LEU A 116 -1.46 0.51 1.19
N VAL A 117 -0.83 0.53 2.37
CA VAL A 117 -0.97 -0.53 3.38
C VAL A 117 -1.28 0.08 4.74
N GLY A 118 -2.31 -0.40 5.40
CA GLY A 118 -2.71 0.02 6.73
C GLY A 118 -2.44 -1.06 7.78
N PHE A 119 -2.06 -0.64 8.97
CA PHE A 119 -1.81 -1.49 10.12
C PHE A 119 -2.45 -0.90 11.36
N LYS A 120 -2.99 -1.73 12.25
CA LYS A 120 -3.05 -1.34 13.66
C LYS A 120 -1.60 -1.21 14.17
N ASN A 121 -1.30 -0.18 14.97
CA ASN A 121 0.08 0.06 15.43
C ASN A 121 0.69 -1.17 16.12
N LYS A 122 -0.07 -1.87 16.94
CA LYS A 122 0.35 -3.14 17.53
C LYS A 122 0.83 -4.15 16.49
N SER A 123 0.06 -4.32 15.42
CA SER A 123 0.38 -5.27 14.34
C SER A 123 1.55 -4.80 13.48
N LEU A 124 1.73 -3.49 13.31
CA LEU A 124 2.89 -2.90 12.66
C LEU A 124 4.18 -3.21 13.45
N GLN A 125 4.15 -3.02 14.76
CA GLN A 125 5.30 -3.33 15.60
C GLN A 125 5.62 -4.85 15.57
N ALA A 126 4.61 -5.70 15.69
CA ALA A 126 4.77 -7.15 15.62
C ALA A 126 5.31 -7.59 14.25
N PHE A 127 4.88 -6.98 13.16
CA PHE A 127 5.40 -7.25 11.81
C PHE A 127 6.91 -7.01 11.72
N CYS A 128 7.43 -5.95 12.33
CA CYS A 128 8.86 -5.62 12.31
C CYS A 128 9.72 -6.67 13.03
N ASP A 129 9.16 -7.43 13.96
CA ASP A 129 9.85 -8.50 14.69
C ASP A 129 9.87 -9.83 13.92
N ILE A 130 9.06 -9.97 12.87
CA ILE A 130 9.02 -11.18 12.04
C ILE A 130 10.20 -11.16 11.06
N LYS A 131 10.96 -12.24 11.03
CA LYS A 131 12.06 -12.40 10.06
C LYS A 131 11.51 -12.65 8.66
N PRO A 132 12.20 -12.16 7.61
CA PRO A 132 11.91 -12.54 6.23
C PRO A 132 11.85 -14.06 6.08
N ASN A 133 10.95 -14.53 5.23
CA ASN A 133 10.78 -15.94 4.92
C ASN A 133 11.12 -16.22 3.45
N VAL A 134 11.19 -17.50 3.08
CA VAL A 134 11.56 -17.92 1.73
C VAL A 134 10.64 -17.34 0.63
N PHE A 135 9.36 -17.10 0.95
CA PHE A 135 8.42 -16.54 -0.04
C PHE A 135 8.75 -15.07 -0.32
N GLU A 136 8.99 -14.28 0.73
CA GLU A 136 9.41 -12.89 0.63
C GLU A 136 10.72 -12.77 -0.12
N GLU A 137 11.72 -13.58 0.24
CA GLU A 137 13.05 -13.55 -0.40
C GLU A 137 12.97 -13.95 -1.87
N THR A 138 12.11 -14.91 -2.24
CA THR A 138 11.97 -15.40 -3.60
C THR A 138 11.22 -14.44 -4.51
N GLU A 139 10.08 -13.92 -4.05
CA GLU A 139 9.20 -13.02 -4.83
C GLU A 139 9.64 -11.54 -4.73
N GLY A 140 10.41 -11.19 -3.70
CA GLY A 140 10.75 -9.79 -3.39
C GLY A 140 9.52 -8.99 -2.99
N ILE A 141 8.61 -9.60 -2.21
CA ILE A 141 7.34 -9.02 -1.77
C ILE A 141 7.25 -9.12 -0.25
N GLU A 142 7.38 -7.98 0.44
CA GLU A 142 7.47 -7.90 1.89
C GLU A 142 6.26 -8.51 2.62
N LEU A 143 5.04 -8.28 2.11
CA LEU A 143 3.82 -8.75 2.75
C LEU A 143 3.66 -10.29 2.72
N LEU A 144 4.46 -11.02 1.96
CA LEU A 144 4.53 -12.48 2.05
C LEU A 144 5.04 -12.96 3.41
N ARG A 145 5.75 -12.10 4.15
CA ARG A 145 6.15 -12.36 5.53
C ARG A 145 4.94 -12.57 6.44
N VAL A 146 3.91 -11.75 6.29
CA VAL A 146 2.64 -11.84 7.02
C VAL A 146 1.95 -13.17 6.73
N ILE A 147 1.86 -13.53 5.44
CA ILE A 147 1.24 -14.78 5.00
C ILE A 147 2.01 -15.99 5.57
N GLY A 148 3.34 -15.98 5.47
CA GLY A 148 4.18 -17.06 5.99
C GLY A 148 4.14 -17.20 7.51
N ALA A 149 3.86 -16.12 8.24
CA ALA A 149 3.63 -16.14 9.69
C ALA A 149 2.19 -16.51 10.08
N ASN A 150 1.32 -16.85 9.11
CA ASN A 150 -0.09 -17.15 9.31
C ASN A 150 -0.88 -16.01 9.98
N ILE A 151 -0.49 -14.77 9.73
CA ILE A 151 -1.20 -13.57 10.19
C ILE A 151 -2.24 -13.18 9.13
N ASN A 152 -3.40 -12.73 9.58
CA ASN A 152 -4.47 -12.33 8.68
C ASN A 152 -4.16 -10.97 8.04
N LEU A 153 -4.17 -10.95 6.73
CA LEU A 153 -4.04 -9.77 5.88
C LEU A 153 -5.26 -9.71 4.97
N HIS A 154 -5.93 -8.56 4.91
CA HIS A 154 -7.13 -8.40 4.09
C HIS A 154 -6.89 -7.36 2.99
N GLY A 155 -7.52 -7.58 1.85
CA GLY A 155 -7.47 -6.66 0.72
C GLY A 155 -8.73 -5.81 0.65
N VAL A 156 -8.59 -4.52 0.41
CA VAL A 156 -9.71 -3.63 0.07
C VAL A 156 -9.58 -3.16 -1.37
N GLU A 157 -10.63 -3.36 -2.16
CA GLU A 157 -10.66 -2.88 -3.55
C GLU A 157 -10.78 -1.35 -3.55
N LEU A 158 -9.80 -0.67 -4.13
CA LEU A 158 -9.79 0.78 -4.31
C LEU A 158 -10.63 1.18 -5.52
N GLU A 159 -11.02 2.44 -5.59
CA GLU A 159 -11.94 2.93 -6.63
C GLU A 159 -11.23 3.75 -7.70
N PHE A 160 -10.15 4.43 -7.32
CA PHE A 160 -9.49 5.36 -8.21
C PHE A 160 -8.23 4.74 -8.81
N GLU A 161 -8.05 4.96 -10.12
CA GLU A 161 -6.84 4.53 -10.79
C GLU A 161 -5.63 5.22 -10.18
N ASN A 162 -4.63 4.43 -9.82
CA ASN A 162 -3.37 4.90 -9.27
C ASN A 162 -2.22 4.33 -10.07
N ARG A 163 -1.15 5.11 -10.22
CA ARG A 163 0.04 4.74 -10.96
C ARG A 163 1.28 5.17 -10.20
N SER A 164 2.06 4.18 -9.79
CA SER A 164 3.37 4.40 -9.20
C SER A 164 4.33 5.00 -10.23
N VAL A 165 5.25 5.84 -9.78
CA VAL A 165 6.26 6.47 -10.63
C VAL A 165 7.56 5.68 -10.53
N ASP A 166 7.70 4.63 -11.34
CA ASP A 166 8.88 3.77 -11.42
C ASP A 166 9.78 4.11 -12.61
N THR A 167 9.20 4.68 -13.68
CA THR A 167 9.88 4.97 -14.94
C THR A 167 9.69 6.43 -15.36
N PRO A 168 10.54 6.95 -16.28
CA PRO A 168 10.31 8.28 -16.87
C PRO A 168 8.94 8.43 -17.55
N GLU A 169 8.44 7.34 -18.15
CA GLU A 169 7.13 7.29 -18.81
C GLU A 169 6.00 7.43 -17.77
N ASP A 170 6.14 6.81 -16.59
CA ASP A 170 5.18 6.97 -15.49
C ASP A 170 5.16 8.42 -15.00
N LEU A 171 6.33 9.03 -14.86
CA LEU A 171 6.45 10.42 -14.45
C LEU A 171 5.76 11.37 -15.43
N GLU A 172 5.89 11.13 -16.73
CA GLU A 172 5.22 11.93 -17.77
C GLU A 172 3.70 11.73 -17.70
N PHE A 173 3.24 10.49 -17.55
CA PHE A 173 1.82 10.19 -17.36
C PHE A 173 1.24 10.94 -16.15
N VAL A 174 1.90 10.83 -15.00
CA VAL A 174 1.46 11.49 -13.76
C VAL A 174 1.46 13.01 -13.88
N ARG A 175 2.47 13.61 -14.51
CA ARG A 175 2.51 15.05 -14.77
C ARG A 175 1.31 15.53 -15.59
N ASN A 176 0.91 14.75 -16.58
CA ASN A 176 -0.25 15.06 -17.41
C ASN A 176 -1.56 14.87 -16.64
N ALA A 177 -1.70 13.79 -15.88
CA ALA A 177 -2.88 13.51 -15.08
C ALA A 177 -3.10 14.57 -13.99
N ILE A 178 -2.05 15.01 -13.31
CA ILE A 178 -2.12 16.01 -12.23
C ILE A 178 -2.62 17.38 -12.72
N ILE A 179 -2.43 17.72 -14.00
CA ILE A 179 -2.90 19.00 -14.56
C ILE A 179 -4.43 19.12 -14.46
N THR A 180 -5.14 18.01 -14.61
CA THR A 180 -6.60 17.96 -14.55
C THR A 180 -7.14 17.53 -13.17
N ASP A 181 -6.25 17.19 -12.25
CA ASP A 181 -6.61 16.74 -10.90
C ASP A 181 -7.20 17.89 -10.08
N GLN A 182 -8.42 17.67 -9.56
CA GLN A 182 -9.14 18.67 -8.77
C GLN A 182 -8.45 18.97 -7.43
N LEU A 183 -7.82 17.95 -6.82
CA LEU A 183 -7.10 18.11 -5.55
C LEU A 183 -5.84 18.95 -5.76
N PHE A 184 -5.10 18.69 -6.83
CA PHE A 184 -3.94 19.53 -7.20
C PHE A 184 -4.34 21.00 -7.37
N HIS A 185 -5.43 21.28 -8.08
CA HIS A 185 -5.92 22.65 -8.26
C HIS A 185 -6.27 23.33 -6.93
N LYS A 186 -6.78 22.59 -5.96
CA LYS A 186 -7.08 23.09 -4.61
C LYS A 186 -5.83 23.46 -3.82
N TYR A 187 -4.70 22.75 -4.01
CA TYR A 187 -3.50 22.92 -3.21
C TYR A 187 -2.31 23.54 -3.94
N LYS A 188 -2.37 23.71 -5.26
CA LYS A 188 -1.25 24.23 -6.08
C LYS A 188 -0.67 25.57 -5.62
N HIS A 189 -1.49 26.42 -5.01
CA HIS A 189 -1.03 27.70 -4.48
C HIS A 189 -0.11 27.57 -3.26
N LYS A 190 -0.19 26.45 -2.53
CA LYS A 190 0.69 26.13 -1.40
C LYS A 190 2.06 25.61 -1.85
N VAL A 191 2.18 25.19 -3.12
CA VAL A 191 3.41 24.61 -3.69
C VAL A 191 4.32 25.67 -4.29
N LYS A 192 3.76 26.83 -4.70
CA LYS A 192 4.48 27.92 -5.38
C LYS A 192 5.06 28.93 -4.40
N SER A 193 5.96 28.53 -3.53
CA SER A 193 6.75 29.53 -2.76
C SER A 193 8.10 28.97 -2.39
#